data_40a3121e0b4874c1487cc0458edbd9e4
#
_entry.id   40a3121e0b4874c1487cc0458edbd9e4
#
_cell.length_a   1.000
_cell.length_b   1.000
_cell.length_c   1.000
_cell.angle_alpha   90.00
_cell.angle_beta   90.00
_cell.angle_gamma   90.00
#
_symmetry.space_group_name_H-M   'P 1'
#
loop_
_entity.id
_entity.type
_entity.pdbx_description
1 polymer ?
#
loop_
_entity_poly.entity_id
_entity_poly.type
_entity_poly.pdbx_seq_one_letter_code
_entity_poly.pdbx_strand_id
1 'polypeptide(L)'
;VFWRGSRYSPAWVSENDLWMADQSVEAWDQIEGCFEHMQDRHCRHAHVRVIESSDARAVVHWRYAPISAYDHLWRVDEKTGWPCWIDEYYYIYPDAAGVRFVSWKLDSLGQPRQFQESLPFTHPGQIQGDVVHADWVTIGNMKGESGKLSFVENPPKIKVKPGLPGDLTIQVYNFKSANKPFIIFEPGNVMEYLTDRDIKALSRQG
;
A
#
# COMPACT_ATOMS: atom_id res chain seq x y z
N VAL A 1 -3.48 -0.99 -12.52
CA VAL A 1 -2.36 -0.64 -13.43
C VAL A 1 -1.04 -0.98 -12.78
N PHE A 2 -0.15 -1.65 -13.53
CA PHE A 2 1.24 -1.92 -13.15
C PHE A 2 2.14 -1.27 -14.19
N TRP A 3 2.72 -0.15 -13.85
CA TRP A 3 3.53 0.61 -14.79
C TRP A 3 5.00 0.63 -14.36
N ARG A 4 5.89 0.34 -15.28
CA ARG A 4 7.33 0.33 -15.00
C ARG A 4 7.85 1.69 -14.50
N GLY A 5 7.27 2.80 -14.97
CA GLY A 5 7.65 4.14 -14.55
C GLY A 5 7.38 4.42 -13.07
N SER A 6 6.38 3.75 -12.48
CA SER A 6 6.13 3.74 -11.03
C SER A 6 6.79 2.56 -10.32
N ARG A 7 7.75 1.91 -10.96
CA ARG A 7 8.43 0.69 -10.46
C ARG A 7 7.46 -0.44 -10.14
N TYR A 8 6.40 -0.54 -10.95
CA TYR A 8 5.31 -1.49 -10.82
C TYR A 8 4.47 -1.35 -9.55
N SER A 9 4.57 -0.23 -8.81
CA SER A 9 3.62 0.06 -7.73
C SER A 9 2.20 -0.11 -8.25
N PRO A 10 1.40 -0.99 -7.68
CA PRO A 10 0.05 -1.23 -8.16
C PRO A 10 -0.80 0.01 -7.99
N ALA A 11 -1.56 0.38 -9.01
CA ALA A 11 -2.51 1.48 -8.92
C ALA A 11 -3.91 1.01 -9.30
N TRP A 12 -4.87 1.30 -8.46
CA TRP A 12 -6.29 1.21 -8.73
C TRP A 12 -6.72 2.48 -9.42
N VAL A 13 -7.42 2.33 -10.53
CA VAL A 13 -7.87 3.47 -11.33
C VAL A 13 -9.39 3.42 -11.40
N SER A 14 -10.03 4.47 -10.89
CA SER A 14 -11.48 4.62 -10.97
C SER A 14 -11.88 5.36 -12.24
N GLU A 15 -13.18 5.54 -12.43
CA GLU A 15 -13.72 6.48 -13.40
C GLU A 15 -13.17 7.90 -13.14
N ASN A 16 -13.17 8.74 -14.16
CA ASN A 16 -12.57 10.07 -14.12
C ASN A 16 -11.05 10.09 -13.89
N ASP A 17 -10.40 8.95 -14.18
CA ASP A 17 -8.94 8.83 -14.13
C ASP A 17 -8.35 9.19 -12.73
N LEU A 18 -9.06 8.81 -11.67
CA LEU A 18 -8.58 8.95 -10.31
C LEU A 18 -7.75 7.73 -9.94
N TRP A 19 -6.49 7.95 -9.64
CA TRP A 19 -5.51 6.92 -9.36
C TRP A 19 -5.22 6.85 -7.87
N MET A 20 -5.23 5.65 -7.35
CA MET A 20 -4.79 5.33 -5.99
C MET A 20 -3.70 4.27 -6.08
N ALA A 21 -2.48 4.62 -5.72
CA ALA A 21 -1.45 3.61 -5.52
C ALA A 21 -1.65 2.94 -4.16
N ASP A 22 -1.41 1.66 -4.16
CA ASP A 22 -1.31 0.85 -2.97
C ASP A 22 0.15 0.56 -2.65
N GLN A 23 0.43 0.32 -1.39
CA GLN A 23 1.78 0.10 -0.92
C GLN A 23 2.16 -1.37 -0.98
N SER A 24 3.46 -1.62 -0.97
CA SER A 24 4.09 -2.93 -1.01
C SER A 24 4.48 -3.43 0.37
N VAL A 25 5.08 -4.60 0.40
CA VAL A 25 5.78 -5.11 1.57
C VAL A 25 7.14 -4.43 1.69
N GLU A 26 7.46 -3.97 2.88
CA GLU A 26 8.69 -3.24 3.19
C GLU A 26 9.48 -3.92 4.30
N ALA A 27 10.75 -3.60 4.36
CA ALA A 27 11.62 -3.95 5.46
C ALA A 27 12.40 -2.71 5.93
N TRP A 28 12.91 -2.77 7.13
CA TRP A 28 13.62 -1.64 7.72
C TRP A 28 14.82 -2.12 8.52
N ASP A 29 15.94 -1.44 8.39
CA ASP A 29 17.03 -1.52 9.35
C ASP A 29 17.52 -0.13 9.79
N GLN A 30 18.37 -0.11 10.82
CA GLN A 30 18.87 1.14 11.41
C GLN A 30 20.00 1.79 10.61
N ILE A 31 20.60 1.08 9.67
CA ILE A 31 21.77 1.53 8.92
C ILE A 31 21.35 2.16 7.59
N GLU A 32 20.52 1.44 6.84
CA GLU A 32 20.14 1.82 5.48
C GLU A 32 18.70 2.34 5.37
N GLY A 33 17.91 2.22 6.45
CA GLY A 33 16.53 2.68 6.51
C GLY A 33 15.58 1.73 5.81
N CYS A 34 14.70 2.26 4.95
CA CYS A 34 13.67 1.51 4.27
C CYS A 34 14.21 0.69 3.09
N PHE A 35 13.75 -0.55 3.02
CA PHE A 35 13.92 -1.46 1.88
C PHE A 35 12.55 -1.69 1.26
N GLU A 36 12.37 -1.27 0.04
CA GLU A 36 11.09 -1.31 -0.68
C GLU A 36 11.30 -1.46 -2.19
N HIS A 37 10.27 -1.86 -2.92
CA HIS A 37 10.38 -1.99 -4.38
C HIS A 37 10.61 -0.63 -5.08
N MET A 38 10.14 0.48 -4.48
CA MET A 38 10.26 1.81 -5.08
C MET A 38 11.71 2.30 -5.17
N GLN A 39 12.62 1.75 -4.38
CA GLN A 39 14.04 2.04 -4.46
C GLN A 39 14.72 1.34 -5.65
N ASP A 40 14.10 0.31 -6.24
CA ASP A 40 14.60 -0.34 -7.45
C ASP A 40 14.38 0.53 -8.69
N ARG A 41 15.22 1.55 -8.85
CA ARG A 41 15.10 2.58 -9.90
C ARG A 41 15.10 2.02 -11.31
N HIS A 42 15.67 0.85 -11.50
CA HIS A 42 15.84 0.20 -12.82
C HIS A 42 14.93 -1.02 -12.98
N CYS A 43 14.11 -1.36 -12.00
CA CYS A 43 13.28 -2.57 -11.97
C CYS A 43 14.14 -3.83 -12.25
N ARG A 44 15.30 -3.93 -11.63
CA ARG A 44 16.21 -5.10 -11.75
C ARG A 44 15.73 -6.28 -10.92
N HIS A 45 15.01 -5.98 -9.86
CA HIS A 45 14.52 -6.95 -8.88
C HIS A 45 12.99 -6.96 -8.80
N ALA A 46 12.33 -6.58 -9.90
CA ALA A 46 10.88 -6.58 -10.02
C ALA A 46 10.44 -7.20 -11.34
N HIS A 47 9.38 -8.00 -11.30
CA HIS A 47 8.81 -8.68 -12.44
C HIS A 47 7.29 -8.74 -12.33
N VAL A 48 6.60 -8.31 -13.37
CA VAL A 48 5.13 -8.34 -13.46
C VAL A 48 4.71 -9.12 -14.69
N ARG A 49 3.70 -9.97 -14.54
CA ARG A 49 3.08 -10.69 -15.65
C ARG A 49 1.62 -10.99 -15.38
N VAL A 50 0.83 -11.02 -16.42
CA VAL A 50 -0.51 -11.60 -16.39
C VAL A 50 -0.34 -13.12 -16.50
N ILE A 51 -0.81 -13.86 -15.51
CA ILE A 51 -0.72 -15.33 -15.48
C ILE A 51 -2.04 -16.02 -15.81
N GLU A 52 -3.15 -15.29 -15.71
CA GLU A 52 -4.47 -15.73 -16.16
C GLU A 52 -5.23 -14.53 -16.74
N SER A 53 -5.93 -14.74 -17.84
CA SER A 53 -6.83 -13.75 -18.43
C SER A 53 -8.00 -14.50 -19.08
N SER A 54 -9.20 -14.26 -18.56
CA SER A 54 -10.45 -14.86 -19.03
C SER A 54 -11.59 -13.84 -18.84
N ASP A 55 -12.78 -14.20 -19.32
CA ASP A 55 -13.97 -13.37 -19.08
C ASP A 55 -14.39 -13.36 -17.59
N ALA A 56 -13.95 -14.36 -16.82
CA ALA A 56 -14.27 -14.47 -15.40
C ALA A 56 -13.33 -13.63 -14.51
N ARG A 57 -12.06 -13.53 -14.87
CA ARG A 57 -11.07 -12.76 -14.11
C ARG A 57 -9.75 -12.60 -14.87
N ALA A 58 -8.96 -11.65 -14.41
CA ALA A 58 -7.53 -11.57 -14.69
C ALA A 58 -6.72 -11.82 -13.42
N VAL A 59 -5.57 -12.50 -13.55
CA VAL A 59 -4.63 -12.66 -12.43
C VAL A 59 -3.28 -12.10 -12.83
N VAL A 60 -2.82 -11.12 -12.06
CA VAL A 60 -1.51 -10.51 -12.23
C VAL A 60 -0.61 -10.99 -11.11
N HIS A 61 0.55 -11.50 -11.47
CA HIS A 61 1.61 -11.86 -10.56
C HIS A 61 2.70 -10.78 -10.60
N TRP A 62 2.99 -10.23 -9.44
CA TRP A 62 4.08 -9.30 -9.22
C TRP A 62 5.06 -9.90 -8.22
N ARG A 63 6.31 -10.06 -8.66
CA ARG A 63 7.41 -10.49 -7.80
C ARG A 63 8.43 -9.36 -7.70
N TYR A 64 8.89 -9.10 -6.50
CA TYR A 64 9.96 -8.14 -6.26
C TYR A 64 10.79 -8.52 -5.04
N ALA A 65 11.97 -7.93 -4.93
CA ALA A 65 12.77 -7.99 -3.71
C ALA A 65 12.89 -6.58 -3.12
N PRO A 66 12.68 -6.41 -1.81
CA PRO A 66 12.92 -5.13 -1.15
C PRO A 66 14.39 -4.74 -1.28
N ILE A 67 14.63 -3.49 -1.66
CA ILE A 67 15.96 -2.92 -1.89
C ILE A 67 16.07 -1.57 -1.21
N SER A 68 17.26 -1.22 -0.71
CA SER A 68 17.52 0.09 -0.09
C SER A 68 17.84 1.16 -1.13
N ALA A 69 17.87 2.42 -0.68
CA ALA A 69 18.31 3.55 -1.50
C ALA A 69 19.77 3.44 -1.96
N TYR A 70 20.55 2.58 -1.32
CA TYR A 70 21.95 2.28 -1.66
C TYR A 70 22.11 1.11 -2.62
N ASP A 71 21.01 0.58 -3.17
CA ASP A 71 21.01 -0.53 -4.12
C ASP A 71 21.34 -1.89 -3.48
N HIS A 72 21.14 -2.03 -2.18
CA HIS A 72 21.35 -3.27 -1.46
C HIS A 72 20.04 -4.02 -1.25
N LEU A 73 20.03 -5.30 -1.53
CA LEU A 73 18.88 -6.18 -1.33
C LEU A 73 18.70 -6.51 0.15
N TRP A 74 17.43 -6.55 0.58
CA TRP A 74 17.09 -6.98 1.93
C TRP A 74 17.41 -8.46 2.14
N ARG A 75 18.26 -8.73 3.12
CA ARG A 75 18.55 -10.09 3.61
C ARG A 75 18.82 -11.10 2.49
N VAL A 76 20.01 -11.10 1.97
CA VAL A 76 20.48 -12.10 1.01
C VAL A 76 21.02 -13.31 1.77
N ASP A 77 20.55 -14.50 1.40
CA ASP A 77 21.10 -15.76 1.89
C ASP A 77 22.50 -15.98 1.31
N GLU A 78 23.51 -16.06 2.18
CA GLU A 78 24.90 -16.14 1.78
C GLU A 78 25.25 -17.42 0.99
N LYS A 79 24.49 -18.51 1.21
CA LYS A 79 24.76 -19.80 0.55
C LYS A 79 24.17 -19.87 -0.84
N THR A 80 22.99 -19.26 -1.01
CA THR A 80 22.23 -19.35 -2.28
C THR A 80 22.30 -18.08 -3.11
N GLY A 81 22.64 -16.94 -2.50
CA GLY A 81 22.60 -15.63 -3.14
C GLY A 81 21.15 -15.11 -3.34
N TRP A 82 20.16 -15.77 -2.75
CA TRP A 82 18.76 -15.39 -2.92
C TRP A 82 18.34 -14.34 -1.90
N PRO A 83 17.74 -13.24 -2.36
CA PRO A 83 17.14 -12.24 -1.47
C PRO A 83 15.77 -12.71 -0.96
N CYS A 84 15.20 -11.93 -0.05
CA CYS A 84 13.82 -12.11 0.37
C CYS A 84 12.88 -11.69 -0.77
N TRP A 85 12.45 -12.64 -1.57
CA TRP A 85 11.48 -12.41 -2.63
C TRP A 85 10.06 -12.31 -2.07
N ILE A 86 9.33 -11.30 -2.53
CA ILE A 86 7.91 -11.11 -2.28
C ILE A 86 7.15 -11.48 -3.54
N ASP A 87 6.10 -12.26 -3.39
CA ASP A 87 5.16 -12.61 -4.44
C ASP A 87 3.79 -12.02 -4.11
N GLU A 88 3.28 -11.19 -4.97
CA GLU A 88 1.93 -10.65 -4.87
C GLU A 88 1.09 -11.11 -6.04
N TYR A 89 -0.12 -11.56 -5.75
CA TYR A 89 -1.09 -11.98 -6.74
C TYR A 89 -2.33 -11.10 -6.63
N TYR A 90 -2.70 -10.50 -7.75
CA TYR A 90 -3.88 -9.65 -7.86
C TYR A 90 -4.93 -10.37 -8.70
N TYR A 91 -5.98 -10.82 -8.06
CA TYR A 91 -7.15 -11.41 -8.71
C TYR A 91 -8.14 -10.29 -8.98
N ILE A 92 -8.41 -9.98 -10.23
CA ILE A 92 -9.22 -8.84 -10.65
C ILE A 92 -10.46 -9.38 -11.38
N TYR A 93 -11.63 -9.02 -10.89
CA TYR A 93 -12.92 -9.47 -11.39
C TYR A 93 -13.63 -8.38 -12.20
N PRO A 94 -14.59 -8.75 -13.10
CA PRO A 94 -15.29 -7.80 -13.96
C PRO A 94 -16.16 -6.78 -13.24
N ASP A 95 -16.57 -7.07 -12.01
CA ASP A 95 -17.35 -6.18 -11.14
C ASP A 95 -16.48 -5.13 -10.41
N ALA A 96 -15.22 -5.01 -10.82
CA ALA A 96 -14.22 -4.15 -10.21
C ALA A 96 -13.80 -4.54 -8.78
N ALA A 97 -14.19 -5.73 -8.31
CA ALA A 97 -13.61 -6.30 -7.11
C ALA A 97 -12.20 -6.83 -7.39
N GLY A 98 -11.35 -6.79 -6.39
CA GLY A 98 -10.00 -7.33 -6.47
C GLY A 98 -9.59 -7.97 -5.16
N VAL A 99 -8.84 -9.07 -5.25
CA VAL A 99 -8.21 -9.71 -4.10
C VAL A 99 -6.70 -9.64 -4.28
N ARG A 100 -6.00 -9.06 -3.31
CA ARG A 100 -4.55 -9.06 -3.21
C ARG A 100 -4.12 -10.15 -2.25
N PHE A 101 -3.32 -11.07 -2.73
CA PHE A 101 -2.68 -12.10 -1.91
C PHE A 101 -1.17 -11.87 -1.93
N VAL A 102 -0.56 -11.82 -0.74
CA VAL A 102 0.87 -11.55 -0.55
C VAL A 102 1.52 -12.75 0.12
N SER A 103 2.64 -13.18 -0.40
CA SER A 103 3.46 -14.23 0.22
C SER A 103 4.94 -13.93 0.10
N TRP A 104 5.69 -14.39 1.07
CA TRP A 104 7.15 -14.42 1.04
C TRP A 104 7.66 -15.64 1.79
N LYS A 105 8.85 -16.05 1.46
CA LYS A 105 9.47 -17.16 2.16
C LYS A 105 10.05 -16.66 3.49
N LEU A 106 9.47 -17.14 4.57
CA LEU A 106 10.01 -16.96 5.91
C LEU A 106 11.13 -18.00 6.11
N ASP A 107 12.33 -17.53 6.25
CA ASP A 107 13.46 -18.29 6.75
C ASP A 107 14.21 -17.43 7.79
N SER A 108 15.45 -17.77 8.07
CA SER A 108 16.31 -17.04 9.02
C SER A 108 16.60 -15.57 8.65
N LEU A 109 16.10 -15.10 7.52
CA LEU A 109 16.42 -13.77 6.97
C LEU A 109 15.60 -12.63 7.59
N GLY A 110 14.64 -12.95 8.47
CA GLY A 110 13.78 -11.98 9.12
C GLY A 110 12.50 -11.70 8.34
N GLN A 111 11.57 -11.04 9.00
CA GLN A 111 10.25 -10.74 8.45
C GLN A 111 10.20 -9.32 7.90
N PRO A 112 9.83 -9.15 6.64
CA PRO A 112 9.41 -7.85 6.14
C PRO A 112 8.09 -7.45 6.81
N ARG A 113 7.78 -6.17 6.80
CA ARG A 113 6.49 -5.65 7.27
C ARG A 113 5.62 -5.30 6.09
N GLN A 114 4.35 -5.61 6.21
CA GLN A 114 3.36 -5.14 5.27
C GLN A 114 2.84 -3.79 5.73
N PHE A 115 3.07 -2.76 4.93
CA PHE A 115 2.45 -1.47 5.07
C PHE A 115 1.32 -1.31 4.08
N GLN A 116 0.35 -0.52 4.46
CA GLN A 116 -0.67 -0.04 3.56
C GLN A 116 -0.68 1.47 3.60
N GLU A 117 -0.26 2.07 2.53
CA GLU A 117 -0.40 3.49 2.26
C GLU A 117 -1.32 3.68 1.08
N SER A 118 -2.25 4.62 1.21
CA SER A 118 -3.11 5.00 0.12
C SER A 118 -2.66 6.34 -0.41
N LEU A 119 -2.07 6.30 -1.59
CA LEU A 119 -1.47 7.45 -2.25
C LEU A 119 -2.36 7.88 -3.42
N PRO A 120 -3.27 8.88 -3.24
CA PRO A 120 -4.01 9.43 -4.36
C PRO A 120 -3.07 10.25 -5.24
N PHE A 121 -3.12 9.98 -6.55
CA PHE A 121 -2.39 10.77 -7.54
C PHE A 121 -3.25 11.92 -8.04
N THR A 122 -2.61 13.05 -8.25
CA THR A 122 -3.23 14.24 -8.84
C THR A 122 -2.62 14.52 -10.21
N HIS A 123 -3.41 15.06 -11.13
CA HIS A 123 -2.90 15.60 -12.38
C HIS A 123 -2.15 16.92 -12.16
N PRO A 124 -1.28 17.32 -13.08
CA PRO A 124 -0.65 18.64 -13.02
C PRO A 124 -1.68 19.76 -12.83
N GLY A 125 -1.46 20.61 -11.83
CA GLY A 125 -2.37 21.69 -11.48
C GLY A 125 -3.47 21.36 -10.50
N GLN A 126 -3.66 20.09 -10.15
CA GLN A 126 -4.58 19.67 -9.09
C GLN A 126 -3.89 19.63 -7.73
N ILE A 127 -4.68 19.87 -6.70
CA ILE A 127 -4.29 19.65 -5.30
C ILE A 127 -5.10 18.48 -4.72
N GLN A 128 -4.67 17.98 -3.59
CA GLN A 128 -5.35 16.85 -2.92
C GLN A 128 -6.85 17.10 -2.70
N GLY A 129 -7.23 18.33 -2.33
CA GLY A 129 -8.64 18.71 -2.15
C GLY A 129 -9.50 18.64 -3.41
N ASP A 130 -8.92 18.54 -4.60
CA ASP A 130 -9.67 18.37 -5.85
C ASP A 130 -10.10 16.91 -6.04
N VAL A 131 -9.37 15.96 -5.51
CA VAL A 131 -9.58 14.52 -5.73
C VAL A 131 -10.19 13.79 -4.54
N VAL A 132 -9.95 14.23 -3.30
CA VAL A 132 -10.49 13.62 -2.08
C VAL A 132 -11.28 14.62 -1.24
N HIS A 133 -12.26 14.13 -0.48
CA HIS A 133 -12.97 14.92 0.51
C HIS A 133 -12.09 15.21 1.74
N ALA A 134 -12.47 16.23 2.52
CA ALA A 134 -11.79 16.55 3.77
C ALA A 134 -11.80 15.36 4.77
N ASP A 135 -12.93 14.66 4.88
CA ASP A 135 -13.04 13.34 5.53
C ASP A 135 -12.52 12.29 4.52
N TRP A 136 -11.23 12.12 4.41
CA TRP A 136 -10.61 11.39 3.32
C TRP A 136 -10.69 9.87 3.42
N VAL A 137 -10.82 9.32 4.64
CA VAL A 137 -11.03 7.88 4.88
C VAL A 137 -12.15 7.68 5.89
N THR A 138 -13.06 6.78 5.56
CA THR A 138 -13.99 6.17 6.51
C THR A 138 -13.48 4.79 6.87
N ILE A 139 -13.41 4.51 8.15
CA ILE A 139 -12.94 3.24 8.70
C ILE A 139 -14.07 2.54 9.43
N GLY A 140 -14.04 1.23 9.45
CA GLY A 140 -15.09 0.44 10.10
C GLY A 140 -14.62 -0.95 10.54
N ASN A 141 -15.47 -1.63 11.29
CA ASN A 141 -15.26 -3.00 11.72
C ASN A 141 -16.48 -3.89 11.41
N MET A 142 -16.33 -5.19 11.64
CA MET A 142 -17.39 -6.17 11.39
C MET A 142 -18.59 -6.05 12.37
N LYS A 143 -18.48 -5.23 13.43
CA LYS A 143 -19.57 -4.95 14.36
C LYS A 143 -20.47 -3.79 13.88
N GLY A 144 -20.12 -3.16 12.75
CA GLY A 144 -20.84 -2.00 12.21
C GLY A 144 -20.45 -0.66 12.85
N GLU A 145 -19.42 -0.65 13.68
CA GLU A 145 -18.86 0.59 14.20
C GLU A 145 -18.02 1.27 13.13
N SER A 146 -18.06 2.59 13.07
CA SER A 146 -17.31 3.35 12.06
C SER A 146 -16.77 4.67 12.61
N GLY A 147 -15.74 5.17 11.96
CA GLY A 147 -15.12 6.45 12.23
C GLY A 147 -14.56 7.09 10.96
N LYS A 148 -14.03 8.30 11.09
CA LYS A 148 -13.45 9.04 9.96
C LYS A 148 -12.10 9.62 10.31
N LEU A 149 -11.20 9.63 9.33
CA LEU A 149 -9.96 10.38 9.36
C LEU A 149 -10.15 11.64 8.49
N SER A 150 -9.81 12.80 9.03
CA SER A 150 -10.06 14.08 8.37
C SER A 150 -8.79 14.92 8.31
N PHE A 151 -8.60 15.63 7.19
CA PHE A 151 -7.66 16.74 7.11
C PHE A 151 -8.36 18.01 7.61
N VAL A 152 -7.80 18.64 8.62
CA VAL A 152 -8.47 19.78 9.27
C VAL A 152 -7.74 21.10 9.14
N GLU A 153 -6.52 21.10 8.63
CA GLU A 153 -5.67 22.29 8.56
C GLU A 153 -4.90 22.35 7.25
N ASN A 154 -4.37 23.53 6.94
CA ASN A 154 -3.41 23.76 5.83
C ASN A 154 -2.07 24.27 6.41
N PRO A 155 -0.96 23.48 6.38
CA PRO A 155 -0.87 22.15 5.77
C PRO A 155 -1.75 21.12 6.50
N PRO A 156 -2.23 20.11 5.76
CA PRO A 156 -3.13 19.13 6.33
C PRO A 156 -2.51 18.41 7.51
N LYS A 157 -3.26 18.32 8.60
CA LYS A 157 -2.92 17.45 9.73
C LYS A 157 -3.97 16.37 9.84
N ILE A 158 -3.52 15.15 10.05
CA ILE A 158 -4.42 14.03 10.30
C ILE A 158 -4.94 14.18 11.73
N LYS A 159 -6.24 14.37 11.88
CA LYS A 159 -6.90 14.20 13.17
C LYS A 159 -7.57 12.85 13.21
N VAL A 160 -7.08 12.01 14.10
CA VAL A 160 -7.78 10.83 14.55
C VAL A 160 -8.83 11.30 15.58
N LYS A 161 -10.10 11.18 15.24
CA LYS A 161 -11.17 11.53 16.21
C LYS A 161 -11.11 10.55 17.38
N PRO A 162 -11.25 11.02 18.62
CA PRO A 162 -11.40 10.11 19.76
C PRO A 162 -12.56 9.15 19.54
N GLY A 163 -12.39 7.89 19.93
CA GLY A 163 -13.44 6.88 19.81
C GLY A 163 -13.48 6.15 18.47
N LEU A 164 -12.35 6.06 17.75
CA LEU A 164 -12.26 5.11 16.65
C LEU A 164 -12.53 3.70 17.15
N PRO A 165 -13.35 2.93 16.40
CA PRO A 165 -13.62 1.55 16.78
C PRO A 165 -12.35 0.73 16.83
N GLY A 166 -12.28 -0.24 17.73
CA GLY A 166 -11.28 -1.30 17.71
C GLY A 166 -11.56 -2.31 16.60
N ASP A 167 -10.62 -3.19 16.35
CA ASP A 167 -10.75 -4.28 15.37
C ASP A 167 -11.13 -3.79 13.95
N LEU A 168 -10.51 -2.73 13.50
CA LEU A 168 -10.78 -2.13 12.20
C LEU A 168 -10.38 -3.09 11.08
N THR A 169 -11.32 -3.36 10.18
CA THR A 169 -11.14 -4.29 9.07
C THR A 169 -11.50 -3.69 7.71
N ILE A 170 -12.13 -2.51 7.70
CA ILE A 170 -12.62 -1.87 6.49
C ILE A 170 -12.11 -0.43 6.41
N GLN A 171 -11.59 -0.06 5.23
CA GLN A 171 -11.25 1.32 4.88
C GLN A 171 -11.95 1.69 3.58
N VAL A 172 -12.64 2.82 3.55
CA VAL A 172 -13.25 3.40 2.36
C VAL A 172 -12.61 4.75 2.10
N TYR A 173 -12.03 4.91 0.92
CA TYR A 173 -11.37 6.15 0.51
C TYR A 173 -12.39 7.09 -0.11
N ASN A 174 -12.56 8.26 0.49
CA ASN A 174 -13.57 9.22 0.10
C ASN A 174 -13.10 10.10 -1.07
N PHE A 175 -12.81 9.46 -2.21
CA PHE A 175 -12.59 10.17 -3.46
C PHE A 175 -13.82 10.95 -3.89
N LYS A 176 -13.62 12.05 -4.62
CA LYS A 176 -14.68 12.84 -5.28
C LYS A 176 -15.08 12.15 -6.58
N SER A 177 -15.48 10.90 -6.48
CA SER A 177 -15.94 10.04 -7.57
C SER A 177 -17.23 9.32 -7.18
N ALA A 178 -17.99 8.80 -8.13
CA ALA A 178 -19.20 8.03 -7.85
C ALA A 178 -18.86 6.72 -7.16
N ASN A 179 -17.78 6.06 -7.62
CA ASN A 179 -17.27 4.83 -7.03
C ASN A 179 -16.11 5.14 -6.09
N LYS A 180 -16.20 4.65 -4.87
CA LYS A 180 -15.16 4.86 -3.86
C LYS A 180 -14.36 3.59 -3.69
N PRO A 181 -13.04 3.63 -3.84
CA PRO A 181 -12.20 2.49 -3.50
C PRO A 181 -12.36 2.11 -2.03
N PHE A 182 -12.33 0.84 -1.76
CA PHE A 182 -12.34 0.33 -0.39
C PHE A 182 -11.42 -0.88 -0.27
N ILE A 183 -10.98 -1.13 0.95
CA ILE A 183 -10.16 -2.29 1.28
C ILE A 183 -10.78 -2.97 2.49
N ILE A 184 -10.85 -4.30 2.44
CA ILE A 184 -11.24 -5.15 3.56
C ILE A 184 -10.02 -6.00 3.90
N PHE A 185 -9.64 -5.98 5.18
CA PHE A 185 -8.56 -6.79 5.73
C PHE A 185 -9.12 -8.04 6.40
N GLU A 186 -8.32 -9.09 6.42
CA GLU A 186 -8.69 -10.27 7.19
C GLU A 186 -8.86 -9.94 8.68
N PRO A 187 -9.86 -10.55 9.34
CA PRO A 187 -10.02 -10.42 10.79
C PRO A 187 -8.75 -10.84 11.53
N GLY A 188 -8.35 -10.07 12.52
CA GLY A 188 -7.13 -10.30 13.30
C GLY A 188 -5.89 -9.56 12.80
N ASN A 189 -5.94 -8.91 11.65
CA ASN A 189 -4.93 -7.93 11.27
C ASN A 189 -5.04 -6.70 12.19
N VAL A 190 -3.90 -6.31 12.76
CA VAL A 190 -3.84 -5.09 13.56
C VAL A 190 -3.58 -3.92 12.63
N MET A 191 -4.53 -2.99 12.56
CA MET A 191 -4.30 -1.70 11.92
C MET A 191 -3.83 -0.69 12.97
N GLU A 192 -2.61 -0.22 12.81
CA GLU A 192 -2.08 0.91 13.55
C GLU A 192 -2.17 2.17 12.69
N TYR A 193 -2.75 3.22 13.24
CA TYR A 193 -2.73 4.53 12.60
C TYR A 193 -1.53 5.30 13.10
N LEU A 194 -0.65 5.68 12.17
CA LEU A 194 0.43 6.60 12.49
C LEU A 194 -0.15 8.01 12.64
N THR A 195 -0.05 8.54 13.84
CA THR A 195 -0.38 9.94 14.11
C THR A 195 0.81 10.84 13.80
N ASP A 196 0.60 12.15 13.68
CA ASP A 196 1.69 13.13 13.54
C ASP A 196 2.78 12.97 14.61
N ARG A 197 2.41 12.47 15.79
CA ARG A 197 3.35 12.22 16.89
C ARG A 197 4.24 11.02 16.57
N ASP A 198 3.67 9.98 16.01
CA ASP A 198 4.38 8.74 15.66
C ASP A 198 5.32 8.99 14.48
N ILE A 199 4.86 9.73 13.47
CA ILE A 199 5.67 10.14 12.32
C ILE A 199 6.87 10.99 12.77
N LYS A 200 6.68 11.93 13.71
CA LYS A 200 7.76 12.72 14.28
C LYS A 200 8.73 11.88 15.12
N ALA A 201 8.26 10.81 15.76
CA ALA A 201 9.11 9.88 16.48
C ALA A 201 9.97 9.06 15.53
N LEU A 202 9.41 8.58 14.42
CA LEU A 202 10.12 7.87 13.35
C LEU A 202 11.20 8.74 12.69
N SER A 203 10.87 10.00 12.37
CA SER A 203 11.80 10.95 11.73
C SER A 203 12.98 11.37 12.61
N ARG A 204 12.93 11.09 13.92
CA ARG A 204 14.04 11.36 14.84
C ARG A 204 14.99 10.18 15.04
N GLN A 205 14.66 9.04 14.48
CA GLN A 205 15.44 7.80 14.55
C GLN A 205 16.24 7.54 13.26
N GLY A 206 16.09 8.40 12.24
CA GLY A 206 16.83 8.36 10.98
C GLY A 206 17.93 9.38 10.88
#